data_f8c1515e47eeb278ea1a45be5c99b5da
#
_entry.id   f8c1515e47eeb278ea1a45be5c99b5da
#
_cell.length_a   1.000
_cell.length_b   1.000
_cell.length_c   1.000
_cell.angle_alpha   90.00
_cell.angle_beta   90.00
_cell.angle_gamma   90.00
#
_symmetry.space_group_name_H-M   'P 1'
#
loop_
_entity.id
_entity.type
_entity.pdbx_description
1 polymer ?
#
loop_
_entity_poly.entity_id
_entity_poly.type
_entity_poly.pdbx_seq_one_letter_code
_entity_poly.pdbx_strand_id
1 'polypeptide(L)'
;MLFRSALLDAVNQAMRAGHNQYPPMPGIVELRQAISEKIANLYGHRYDPTSEVTVTAGATQAIFTAINACVGKGDEVIVIEPAFDSYLPAIELAGGKAISVPMEVKRDSNGLVDSYALPWTAIANAISPKTRLILTNTPHNPTASIWSAGDLDRLHELVKDTSILILSDEVYEHMVYDNKPHQSIARHPQLAQRSFLISSFGKTFHVTGWKVAFIAAPTTLMKEFRKVHQFNVFTVNSPMQYGIAS
;
A
#
# COMPACT_ATOMS: atom_id res chain seq x y z
N MET A 1 -9.15 -17.49 17.57
CA MET A 1 -8.68 -18.85 17.20
C MET A 1 -9.51 -19.48 16.06
N LEU A 2 -10.82 -19.34 16.02
CA LEU A 2 -11.72 -19.91 14.98
C LEU A 2 -11.48 -19.39 13.56
N PHE A 3 -11.16 -18.11 13.39
CA PHE A 3 -10.95 -17.49 12.07
C PHE A 3 -9.74 -18.07 11.32
N ARG A 4 -8.68 -18.41 12.05
CA ARG A 4 -7.46 -18.97 11.47
C ARG A 4 -7.64 -20.40 10.97
N SER A 5 -8.48 -21.21 11.62
CA SER A 5 -8.76 -22.58 11.18
C SER A 5 -9.53 -22.59 9.85
N ALA A 6 -10.56 -21.76 9.70
CA ALA A 6 -11.35 -21.69 8.47
C ALA A 6 -10.47 -21.31 7.26
N LEU A 7 -9.57 -20.35 7.42
CA LEU A 7 -8.64 -19.95 6.36
C LEU A 7 -7.65 -21.08 5.99
N LEU A 8 -7.14 -21.81 7.00
CA LEU A 8 -6.26 -22.97 6.76
C LEU A 8 -6.98 -24.10 6.04
N ASP A 9 -8.24 -24.36 6.41
CA ASP A 9 -9.08 -25.39 5.79
C ASP A 9 -9.37 -25.02 4.33
N ALA A 10 -9.67 -23.76 4.05
CA ALA A 10 -9.89 -23.26 2.69
C ALA A 10 -8.66 -23.42 1.79
N VAL A 11 -7.46 -23.09 2.30
CA VAL A 11 -6.21 -23.32 1.57
C VAL A 11 -5.96 -24.81 1.32
N ASN A 12 -6.19 -25.68 2.32
CA ASN A 12 -6.05 -27.11 2.18
C ASN A 12 -7.03 -27.68 1.13
N GLN A 13 -8.27 -27.20 1.13
CA GLN A 13 -9.26 -27.55 0.10
C GLN A 13 -8.79 -27.11 -1.30
N ALA A 14 -8.28 -25.89 -1.45
CA ALA A 14 -7.77 -25.39 -2.72
C ALA A 14 -6.62 -26.26 -3.25
N MET A 15 -5.66 -26.63 -2.40
CA MET A 15 -4.57 -27.55 -2.78
C MET A 15 -5.09 -28.91 -3.25
N ARG A 16 -6.04 -29.51 -2.52
CA ARG A 16 -6.65 -30.82 -2.86
C ARG A 16 -7.53 -30.75 -4.10
N ALA A 17 -8.16 -29.60 -4.37
CA ALA A 17 -8.95 -29.35 -5.57
C ALA A 17 -8.09 -29.15 -6.84
N GLY A 18 -6.76 -29.14 -6.69
CA GLY A 18 -5.83 -29.05 -7.82
C GLY A 18 -5.42 -27.62 -8.21
N HIS A 19 -5.73 -26.61 -7.39
CA HIS A 19 -5.29 -25.23 -7.65
C HIS A 19 -3.80 -25.02 -7.36
N ASN A 20 -2.91 -25.79 -8.02
CA ASN A 20 -1.47 -25.82 -7.76
C ASN A 20 -0.62 -25.32 -8.94
N GLN A 21 -1.25 -24.97 -10.05
CA GLN A 21 -0.57 -24.41 -11.23
C GLN A 21 -0.53 -22.87 -11.16
N TYR A 22 0.24 -22.28 -12.06
CA TYR A 22 0.32 -20.82 -12.17
C TYR A 22 -1.05 -20.19 -12.37
N PRO A 23 -1.44 -19.22 -11.53
CA PRO A 23 -2.61 -18.42 -11.80
C PRO A 23 -2.29 -17.34 -12.84
N PRO A 24 -3.30 -16.58 -13.32
CA PRO A 24 -3.04 -15.39 -14.12
C PRO A 24 -2.06 -14.43 -13.41
N MET A 25 -1.20 -13.75 -14.16
CA MET A 25 -0.19 -12.82 -13.63
C MET A 25 -0.75 -11.81 -12.61
N PRO A 26 -1.93 -11.18 -12.82
CA PRO A 26 -2.50 -10.25 -11.83
C PRO A 26 -3.11 -10.94 -10.59
N GLY A 27 -3.12 -12.26 -10.53
CA GLY A 27 -3.83 -13.05 -9.53
C GLY A 27 -5.16 -13.59 -10.04
N ILE A 28 -5.77 -14.51 -9.29
CA ILE A 28 -7.06 -15.10 -9.63
C ILE A 28 -8.17 -14.05 -9.63
N VAL A 29 -9.16 -14.24 -10.49
CA VAL A 29 -10.25 -13.27 -10.67
C VAL A 29 -11.10 -13.11 -9.42
N GLU A 30 -11.36 -14.20 -8.71
CA GLU A 30 -12.16 -14.24 -7.49
C GLU A 30 -11.55 -13.35 -6.40
N LEU A 31 -10.24 -13.46 -6.18
CA LEU A 31 -9.56 -12.64 -5.18
C LEU A 31 -9.52 -11.16 -5.57
N ARG A 32 -9.28 -10.86 -6.85
CA ARG A 32 -9.29 -9.47 -7.33
C ARG A 32 -10.67 -8.83 -7.23
N GLN A 33 -11.76 -9.59 -7.47
CA GLN A 33 -13.12 -9.15 -7.25
C GLN A 33 -13.39 -8.86 -5.77
N ALA A 34 -13.04 -9.79 -4.88
CA ALA A 34 -13.18 -9.62 -3.44
C ALA A 34 -12.41 -8.38 -2.91
N ILE A 35 -11.20 -8.12 -3.44
CA ILE A 35 -10.43 -6.91 -3.12
C ILE A 35 -11.17 -5.65 -3.57
N SER A 36 -11.65 -5.63 -4.81
CA SER A 36 -12.40 -4.48 -5.36
C SER A 36 -13.66 -4.20 -4.53
N GLU A 37 -14.41 -5.22 -4.18
CA GLU A 37 -15.61 -5.11 -3.34
C GLU A 37 -15.28 -4.64 -1.92
N LYS A 38 -14.22 -5.17 -1.31
CA LYS A 38 -13.74 -4.73 -0.01
C LYS A 38 -13.44 -3.24 0.01
N ILE A 39 -12.67 -2.74 -0.97
CA ILE A 39 -12.30 -1.33 -1.07
C ILE A 39 -13.55 -0.47 -1.28
N ALA A 40 -14.46 -0.89 -2.16
CA ALA A 40 -15.70 -0.18 -2.41
C ALA A 40 -16.58 -0.09 -1.15
N ASN A 41 -16.71 -1.18 -0.41
CA ASN A 41 -17.54 -1.23 0.80
C ASN A 41 -16.95 -0.44 1.97
N LEU A 42 -15.62 -0.45 2.14
CA LEU A 42 -14.96 0.21 3.26
C LEU A 42 -14.64 1.69 2.99
N TYR A 43 -14.32 2.03 1.75
CA TYR A 43 -13.75 3.34 1.40
C TYR A 43 -14.53 4.12 0.35
N GLY A 44 -15.56 3.52 -0.26
CA GLY A 44 -16.43 4.18 -1.23
C GLY A 44 -15.86 4.32 -2.64
N HIS A 45 -14.67 3.81 -2.90
CA HIS A 45 -14.03 3.81 -4.22
C HIS A 45 -13.94 2.39 -4.78
N ARG A 46 -14.34 2.21 -6.05
CA ARG A 46 -14.29 0.91 -6.72
C ARG A 46 -13.21 0.90 -7.79
N TYR A 47 -12.22 0.03 -7.62
CA TYR A 47 -11.25 -0.30 -8.65
C TYR A 47 -11.78 -1.42 -9.55
N ASP A 48 -11.51 -1.36 -10.85
CA ASP A 48 -11.80 -2.47 -11.77
C ASP A 48 -10.90 -3.67 -11.44
N PRO A 49 -11.48 -4.82 -11.05
CA PRO A 49 -10.69 -6.00 -10.68
C PRO A 49 -9.85 -6.55 -11.85
N THR A 50 -10.19 -6.21 -13.10
CA THR A 50 -9.46 -6.68 -14.29
C THR A 50 -8.22 -5.85 -14.57
N SER A 51 -8.35 -4.53 -14.52
CA SER A 51 -7.32 -3.59 -14.97
C SER A 51 -6.61 -2.83 -13.84
N GLU A 52 -7.17 -2.79 -12.62
CA GLU A 52 -6.73 -1.90 -11.55
C GLU A 52 -6.33 -2.61 -10.25
N VAL A 53 -6.43 -3.95 -10.18
CA VAL A 53 -6.05 -4.75 -9.01
C VAL A 53 -5.04 -5.82 -9.40
N THR A 54 -3.98 -5.97 -8.61
CA THR A 54 -2.99 -7.05 -8.77
C THR A 54 -2.64 -7.65 -7.40
N VAL A 55 -2.64 -8.98 -7.32
CA VAL A 55 -2.16 -9.74 -6.16
C VAL A 55 -0.64 -9.80 -6.20
N THR A 56 0.01 -9.62 -5.05
CA THR A 56 1.47 -9.48 -4.94
C THR A 56 2.05 -10.43 -3.89
N ALA A 57 3.34 -10.76 -4.03
CA ALA A 57 4.08 -11.62 -3.11
C ALA A 57 4.45 -10.87 -1.81
N GLY A 58 3.42 -10.38 -1.11
CA GLY A 58 3.53 -9.51 0.05
C GLY A 58 3.70 -8.03 -0.33
N ALA A 59 3.44 -7.16 0.66
CA ALA A 59 3.49 -5.71 0.46
C ALA A 59 4.88 -5.19 0.09
N THR A 60 5.95 -5.77 0.65
CA THR A 60 7.34 -5.38 0.32
C THR A 60 7.61 -5.50 -1.19
N GLN A 61 7.15 -6.61 -1.82
CA GLN A 61 7.28 -6.78 -3.27
C GLN A 61 6.39 -5.77 -4.03
N ALA A 62 5.19 -5.50 -3.56
CA ALA A 62 4.31 -4.49 -4.16
C ALA A 62 4.97 -3.09 -4.16
N ILE A 63 5.51 -2.68 -3.01
CA ILE A 63 6.22 -1.40 -2.83
C ILE A 63 7.43 -1.32 -3.76
N PHE A 64 8.31 -2.33 -3.73
CA PHE A 64 9.49 -2.39 -4.58
C PHE A 64 9.12 -2.28 -6.05
N THR A 65 8.11 -3.03 -6.50
CA THR A 65 7.66 -3.02 -7.89
C THR A 65 7.03 -1.69 -8.30
N ALA A 66 6.21 -1.07 -7.42
CA ALA A 66 5.61 0.24 -7.71
C ALA A 66 6.67 1.33 -7.84
N ILE A 67 7.67 1.34 -6.95
CA ILE A 67 8.79 2.28 -7.01
C ILE A 67 9.55 2.09 -8.34
N ASN A 68 9.93 0.86 -8.69
CA ASN A 68 10.66 0.57 -9.93
C ASN A 68 9.83 0.83 -11.21
N ALA A 69 8.51 0.87 -11.10
CA ALA A 69 7.62 1.20 -12.23
C ALA A 69 7.50 2.71 -12.50
N CYS A 70 7.79 3.57 -11.51
CA CYS A 70 7.53 4.99 -11.65
C CYS A 70 8.71 5.91 -11.28
N VAL A 71 9.76 5.39 -10.64
CA VAL A 71 10.95 6.16 -10.20
C VAL A 71 12.15 5.76 -11.04
N GLY A 72 12.94 6.73 -11.46
CA GLY A 72 14.15 6.55 -12.25
C GLY A 72 15.27 7.50 -11.80
N LYS A 73 16.37 7.48 -12.58
CA LYS A 73 17.55 8.30 -12.28
C LYS A 73 17.22 9.79 -12.28
N GLY A 74 17.47 10.43 -11.15
CA GLY A 74 17.27 11.87 -10.96
C GLY A 74 15.92 12.24 -10.35
N ASP A 75 14.99 11.29 -10.20
CA ASP A 75 13.74 11.49 -9.50
C ASP A 75 13.96 11.55 -7.98
N GLU A 76 13.15 12.34 -7.30
CA GLU A 76 13.11 12.46 -5.85
C GLU A 76 11.84 11.82 -5.30
N VAL A 77 11.99 11.09 -4.19
CA VAL A 77 10.89 10.44 -3.47
C VAL A 77 10.85 10.97 -2.06
N ILE A 78 9.76 11.61 -1.66
CA ILE A 78 9.56 12.07 -0.28
C ILE A 78 9.16 10.88 0.58
N VAL A 79 9.91 10.66 1.67
CA VAL A 79 9.68 9.61 2.66
C VAL A 79 9.50 10.25 4.04
N ILE A 80 8.39 9.94 4.70
CA ILE A 80 8.10 10.43 6.06
C ILE A 80 8.78 9.48 7.05
N GLU A 81 9.63 10.00 7.91
CA GLU A 81 10.42 9.23 8.89
C GLU A 81 9.92 9.40 10.33
N PRO A 82 10.12 8.33 11.19
CA PRO A 82 10.79 7.07 10.90
C PRO A 82 10.02 6.24 9.87
N ALA A 83 10.69 5.43 9.06
CA ALA A 83 10.09 4.73 7.93
C ALA A 83 10.36 3.23 7.98
N PHE A 84 9.52 2.45 7.29
CA PHE A 84 9.78 1.03 7.08
C PHE A 84 11.07 0.85 6.26
N ASP A 85 11.93 -0.03 6.71
CA ASP A 85 13.31 -0.20 6.26
C ASP A 85 13.48 -0.49 4.76
N SER A 86 12.47 -1.03 4.10
CA SER A 86 12.55 -1.35 2.67
C SER A 86 12.36 -0.15 1.73
N TYR A 87 11.87 1.01 2.21
CA TYR A 87 11.56 2.13 1.32
C TYR A 87 12.82 2.75 0.71
N LEU A 88 13.78 3.11 1.54
CA LEU A 88 15.00 3.77 1.08
C LEU A 88 15.80 2.90 0.10
N PRO A 89 16.10 1.62 0.41
CA PRO A 89 16.81 0.75 -0.52
C PRO A 89 16.07 0.55 -1.85
N ALA A 90 14.72 0.47 -1.84
CA ALA A 90 13.95 0.33 -3.06
C ALA A 90 14.05 1.57 -3.96
N ILE A 91 14.06 2.77 -3.37
CA ILE A 91 14.24 4.05 -4.09
C ILE A 91 15.64 4.13 -4.70
N GLU A 92 16.67 3.79 -3.93
CA GLU A 92 18.07 3.81 -4.38
C GLU A 92 18.31 2.81 -5.51
N LEU A 93 17.77 1.59 -5.39
CA LEU A 93 17.87 0.56 -6.45
C LEU A 93 17.16 0.98 -7.75
N ALA A 94 16.10 1.77 -7.66
CA ALA A 94 15.44 2.36 -8.83
C ALA A 94 16.24 3.53 -9.44
N GLY A 95 17.32 3.99 -8.79
CA GLY A 95 18.13 5.13 -9.21
C GLY A 95 17.57 6.48 -8.74
N GLY A 96 16.53 6.49 -7.93
CA GLY A 96 15.95 7.67 -7.33
C GLY A 96 16.73 8.15 -6.10
N LYS A 97 16.36 9.32 -5.60
CA LYS A 97 16.88 9.90 -4.36
C LYS A 97 15.76 10.02 -3.32
N ALA A 98 15.94 9.41 -2.16
CA ALA A 98 15.04 9.61 -1.03
C ALA A 98 15.25 11.00 -0.42
N ILE A 99 14.15 11.72 -0.18
CA ILE A 99 14.11 12.99 0.55
C ILE A 99 13.38 12.70 1.87
N SER A 100 14.14 12.50 2.92
CA SER A 100 13.63 12.18 4.26
C SER A 100 13.03 13.40 4.94
N VAL A 101 11.81 13.25 5.44
CA VAL A 101 11.10 14.29 6.18
C VAL A 101 10.67 13.71 7.54
N PRO A 102 11.31 14.10 8.65
CA PRO A 102 11.01 13.54 9.96
C PRO A 102 9.65 14.03 10.47
N MET A 103 8.88 13.12 11.09
CA MET A 103 7.64 13.47 11.81
C MET A 103 7.93 14.40 12.98
N GLU A 104 6.97 15.25 13.29
CA GLU A 104 7.03 16.09 14.48
C GLU A 104 6.75 15.26 15.73
N VAL A 105 7.68 15.29 16.69
CA VAL A 105 7.53 14.61 17.98
C VAL A 105 6.85 15.57 18.96
N LYS A 106 5.69 15.21 19.44
CA LYS A 106 4.99 15.92 20.53
C LYS A 106 5.36 15.26 21.85
N ARG A 107 5.64 16.08 22.86
CA ARG A 107 6.01 15.61 24.19
C ARG A 107 5.02 16.10 25.23
N ASP A 108 4.81 15.29 26.25
CA ASP A 108 4.01 15.65 27.42
C ASP A 108 4.77 16.63 28.35
N SER A 109 4.12 17.00 29.45
CA SER A 109 4.69 17.88 30.48
C SER A 109 5.95 17.34 31.17
N ASN A 110 6.19 16.03 31.08
CA ASN A 110 7.37 15.34 31.65
C ASN A 110 8.49 15.16 30.62
N GLY A 111 8.29 15.64 29.38
CA GLY A 111 9.24 15.50 28.28
C GLY A 111 9.22 14.12 27.59
N LEU A 112 8.28 13.24 27.95
CA LEU A 112 8.11 11.95 27.29
C LEU A 112 7.36 12.14 25.95
N VAL A 113 7.62 11.23 25.00
CA VAL A 113 6.94 11.24 23.72
C VAL A 113 5.46 10.91 23.94
N ASP A 114 4.58 11.84 23.62
CA ASP A 114 3.13 11.70 23.71
C ASP A 114 2.54 11.21 22.36
N SER A 115 2.92 11.87 21.27
CA SER A 115 2.41 11.54 19.95
C SER A 115 3.34 12.02 18.84
N TYR A 116 3.01 11.63 17.62
CA TYR A 116 3.68 12.07 16.40
C TYR A 116 2.68 12.77 15.49
N ALA A 117 3.11 13.82 14.82
CA ALA A 117 2.27 14.56 13.86
C ALA A 117 2.98 14.63 12.49
N LEU A 118 2.16 14.75 11.44
CA LEU A 118 2.67 14.92 10.08
C LEU A 118 3.26 16.32 9.92
N PRO A 119 4.50 16.43 9.42
CA PRO A 119 5.21 17.70 9.30
C PRO A 119 4.85 18.41 7.99
N TRP A 120 3.61 18.86 7.84
CA TRP A 120 3.07 19.34 6.57
C TRP A 120 3.87 20.48 5.93
N THR A 121 4.39 21.39 6.74
CA THR A 121 5.26 22.47 6.25
C THR A 121 6.57 21.94 5.70
N ALA A 122 7.16 20.96 6.37
CA ALA A 122 8.40 20.32 5.90
C ALA A 122 8.16 19.48 4.64
N ILE A 123 7.04 18.76 4.56
CA ILE A 123 6.63 18.03 3.36
C ILE A 123 6.48 18.99 2.17
N ALA A 124 5.78 20.11 2.35
CA ALA A 124 5.63 21.12 1.31
C ALA A 124 6.96 21.68 0.84
N ASN A 125 7.86 22.01 1.77
CA ASN A 125 9.20 22.54 1.46
C ASN A 125 10.12 21.49 0.79
N ALA A 126 9.84 20.19 0.96
CA ALA A 126 10.60 19.12 0.33
C ALA A 126 10.20 18.86 -1.14
N ILE A 127 9.06 19.40 -1.58
CA ILE A 127 8.61 19.27 -2.96
C ILE A 127 9.50 20.10 -3.88
N SER A 128 10.01 19.47 -4.92
CA SER A 128 10.83 20.09 -5.97
C SER A 128 10.31 19.70 -7.36
N PRO A 129 10.81 20.32 -8.44
CA PRO A 129 10.50 19.88 -9.80
C PRO A 129 10.92 18.43 -10.12
N LYS A 130 11.75 17.81 -9.27
CA LYS A 130 12.20 16.42 -9.37
C LYS A 130 11.36 15.46 -8.56
N THR A 131 10.46 15.96 -7.70
CA THR A 131 9.62 15.09 -6.87
C THR A 131 8.69 14.28 -7.73
N ARG A 132 8.90 12.97 -7.74
CA ARG A 132 8.13 12.01 -8.52
C ARG A 132 7.08 11.30 -7.71
N LEU A 133 7.38 11.02 -6.43
CA LEU A 133 6.57 10.19 -5.57
C LEU A 133 6.58 10.72 -4.13
N ILE A 134 5.43 10.67 -3.46
CA ILE A 134 5.34 10.78 -2.00
C ILE A 134 4.91 9.42 -1.47
N LEU A 135 5.70 8.87 -0.53
CA LEU A 135 5.41 7.62 0.12
C LEU A 135 4.74 7.89 1.47
N THR A 136 3.52 7.38 1.62
CA THR A 136 2.72 7.51 2.85
C THR A 136 2.53 6.15 3.49
N ASN A 137 2.43 6.10 4.83
CA ASN A 137 2.12 4.89 5.57
C ASN A 137 1.10 5.21 6.66
N THR A 138 -0.05 4.55 6.63
CA THR A 138 -1.11 4.75 7.63
C THR A 138 -1.97 3.50 7.78
N PRO A 139 -2.21 2.99 8.99
CA PRO A 139 -1.53 3.31 10.26
C PRO A 139 -0.01 3.16 10.15
N HIS A 140 0.71 4.07 10.77
CA HIS A 140 2.14 4.25 10.53
C HIS A 140 3.01 3.28 11.33
N ASN A 141 3.94 2.63 10.66
CA ASN A 141 4.99 1.82 11.28
C ASN A 141 6.30 2.64 11.31
N PRO A 142 6.88 2.94 12.48
CA PRO A 142 6.64 2.32 13.80
C PRO A 142 5.83 3.17 14.79
N THR A 143 5.36 4.37 14.45
CA THR A 143 4.81 5.32 15.44
C THR A 143 3.37 5.05 15.84
N ALA A 144 2.67 4.13 15.16
CA ALA A 144 1.24 3.85 15.30
C ALA A 144 0.31 5.06 15.02
N SER A 145 0.85 6.15 14.46
CA SER A 145 0.05 7.32 14.08
C SER A 145 -0.92 6.97 12.96
N ILE A 146 -2.10 7.55 12.99
CA ILE A 146 -3.13 7.40 11.95
C ILE A 146 -3.41 8.75 11.30
N TRP A 147 -3.69 8.72 10.02
CA TRP A 147 -4.09 9.91 9.28
C TRP A 147 -5.56 10.24 9.56
N SER A 148 -5.88 11.54 9.53
CA SER A 148 -7.25 12.08 9.54
C SER A 148 -7.73 12.36 8.11
N ALA A 149 -9.02 12.60 7.94
CA ALA A 149 -9.57 13.07 6.66
C ALA A 149 -8.92 14.42 6.24
N GLY A 150 -8.70 15.32 7.20
CA GLY A 150 -8.01 16.58 6.93
C GLY A 150 -6.56 16.42 6.47
N ASP A 151 -5.90 15.30 6.79
CA ASP A 151 -4.56 14.99 6.27
C ASP A 151 -4.61 14.57 4.79
N LEU A 152 -5.66 13.85 4.37
CA LEU A 152 -5.89 13.55 2.96
C LEU A 152 -6.16 14.84 2.16
N ASP A 153 -6.98 15.74 2.69
CA ASP A 153 -7.26 17.02 2.05
C ASP A 153 -5.98 17.87 1.89
N ARG A 154 -5.14 17.91 2.92
CA ARG A 154 -3.84 18.61 2.87
C ARG A 154 -2.90 17.99 1.84
N LEU A 155 -2.82 16.65 1.79
CA LEU A 155 -2.04 15.97 0.78
C LEU A 155 -2.55 16.32 -0.63
N HIS A 156 -3.87 16.33 -0.84
CA HIS A 156 -4.47 16.72 -2.10
C HIS A 156 -4.06 18.14 -2.51
N GLU A 157 -4.20 19.11 -1.61
CA GLU A 157 -3.82 20.50 -1.88
C GLU A 157 -2.35 20.65 -2.28
N LEU A 158 -1.45 19.85 -1.70
CA LEU A 158 -0.02 19.87 -2.06
C LEU A 158 0.27 19.31 -3.44
N VAL A 159 -0.53 18.34 -3.91
CA VAL A 159 -0.20 17.61 -5.15
C VAL A 159 -1.13 17.88 -6.32
N LYS A 160 -2.26 18.58 -6.11
CA LYS A 160 -3.33 18.76 -7.13
C LYS A 160 -2.84 19.33 -8.44
N ASP A 161 -1.94 20.30 -8.41
CA ASP A 161 -1.40 20.99 -9.58
C ASP A 161 -0.03 20.44 -10.04
N THR A 162 0.28 19.21 -9.64
CA THR A 162 1.55 18.53 -9.94
C THR A 162 1.34 17.20 -10.62
N SER A 163 2.43 16.61 -11.14
CA SER A 163 2.46 15.22 -11.63
C SER A 163 2.89 14.21 -10.57
N ILE A 164 3.02 14.60 -9.30
CA ILE A 164 3.47 13.76 -8.20
C ILE A 164 2.50 12.60 -8.00
N LEU A 165 3.03 11.39 -7.93
CA LEU A 165 2.30 10.18 -7.60
C LEU A 165 2.35 9.92 -6.09
N ILE A 166 1.47 9.05 -5.61
CA ILE A 166 1.44 8.64 -4.21
C ILE A 166 1.57 7.13 -4.13
N LEU A 167 2.39 6.64 -3.20
CA LEU A 167 2.40 5.25 -2.79
C LEU A 167 1.88 5.21 -1.35
N SER A 168 0.66 4.68 -1.18
CA SER A 168 0.01 4.57 0.12
C SER A 168 0.16 3.14 0.65
N ASP A 169 1.05 2.97 1.61
CA ASP A 169 1.22 1.71 2.34
C ASP A 169 0.20 1.65 3.48
N GLU A 170 -0.82 0.82 3.28
CA GLU A 170 -1.96 0.66 4.19
C GLU A 170 -2.04 -0.76 4.78
N VAL A 171 -0.89 -1.43 4.91
CA VAL A 171 -0.85 -2.83 5.40
C VAL A 171 -1.50 -3.02 6.77
N TYR A 172 -1.60 -1.96 7.57
CA TYR A 172 -2.21 -1.96 8.90
C TYR A 172 -3.63 -1.38 8.92
N GLU A 173 -4.32 -1.30 7.77
CA GLU A 173 -5.65 -0.66 7.62
C GLU A 173 -6.71 -1.10 8.64
N HIS A 174 -6.59 -2.31 9.20
CA HIS A 174 -7.48 -2.85 10.23
C HIS A 174 -6.96 -2.67 11.67
N MET A 175 -5.81 -2.03 11.86
CA MET A 175 -5.23 -1.75 13.19
C MET A 175 -5.53 -0.31 13.61
N VAL A 176 -6.79 0.03 13.61
CA VAL A 176 -7.34 1.30 14.12
C VAL A 176 -8.27 0.99 15.28
N TYR A 177 -8.21 1.80 16.33
CA TYR A 177 -8.90 1.61 17.59
C TYR A 177 -9.77 2.81 17.93
N ASP A 178 -10.49 2.76 19.04
CA ASP A 178 -11.32 3.84 19.57
C ASP A 178 -12.40 4.34 18.60
N ASN A 179 -12.97 3.42 17.83
CA ASN A 179 -13.97 3.70 16.78
C ASN A 179 -13.53 4.75 15.74
N LYS A 180 -12.23 4.95 15.58
CA LYS A 180 -11.70 5.82 14.53
C LYS A 180 -11.73 5.08 13.18
N PRO A 181 -12.23 5.70 12.11
CA PRO A 181 -12.18 5.08 10.80
C PRO A 181 -10.77 5.17 10.21
N HIS A 182 -10.30 4.11 9.58
CA HIS A 182 -9.10 4.19 8.73
C HIS A 182 -9.33 5.16 7.58
N GLN A 183 -8.39 6.07 7.36
CA GLN A 183 -8.41 7.02 6.25
C GLN A 183 -7.55 6.50 5.10
N SER A 184 -8.13 5.56 4.33
CA SER A 184 -7.50 5.07 3.11
C SER A 184 -7.41 6.19 2.06
N ILE A 185 -6.33 6.17 1.27
CA ILE A 185 -6.17 7.05 0.11
C ILE A 185 -7.36 6.91 -0.87
N ALA A 186 -8.01 5.76 -0.89
CA ALA A 186 -9.18 5.48 -1.72
C ALA A 186 -10.42 6.30 -1.31
N ARG A 187 -10.48 6.87 -0.09
CA ARG A 187 -11.59 7.75 0.33
C ARG A 187 -11.58 9.10 -0.36
N HIS A 188 -10.45 9.51 -0.90
CA HIS A 188 -10.31 10.80 -1.59
C HIS A 188 -10.17 10.56 -3.10
N PRO A 189 -11.22 10.81 -3.92
CA PRO A 189 -11.26 10.41 -5.33
C PRO A 189 -10.10 10.96 -6.17
N GLN A 190 -9.69 12.21 -5.93
CA GLN A 190 -8.61 12.85 -6.68
C GLN A 190 -7.24 12.26 -6.31
N LEU A 191 -7.04 11.84 -5.05
CA LEU A 191 -5.84 11.14 -4.64
C LEU A 191 -5.82 9.71 -5.19
N ALA A 192 -6.95 8.99 -5.14
CA ALA A 192 -7.06 7.64 -5.69
C ALA A 192 -6.62 7.57 -7.15
N GLN A 193 -6.89 8.62 -7.95
CA GLN A 193 -6.54 8.70 -9.38
C GLN A 193 -5.02 8.83 -9.66
N ARG A 194 -4.20 9.04 -8.64
CA ARG A 194 -2.74 9.17 -8.75
C ARG A 194 -1.97 8.30 -7.77
N SER A 195 -2.65 7.32 -7.16
CA SER A 195 -2.07 6.55 -6.07
C SER A 195 -1.95 5.07 -6.39
N PHE A 196 -0.89 4.47 -5.85
CA PHE A 196 -0.78 3.04 -5.59
C PHE A 196 -1.24 2.79 -4.16
N LEU A 197 -2.36 2.10 -3.96
CA LEU A 197 -2.83 1.63 -2.66
C LEU A 197 -2.32 0.21 -2.44
N ILE A 198 -1.61 -0.03 -1.34
CA ILE A 198 -1.04 -1.34 -0.99
C ILE A 198 -1.59 -1.79 0.35
N SER A 199 -2.07 -3.02 0.42
CA SER A 199 -2.47 -3.68 1.66
C SER A 199 -2.06 -5.14 1.68
N SER A 200 -2.14 -5.81 2.86
CA SER A 200 -1.58 -7.14 3.07
C SER A 200 -2.52 -8.06 3.84
N PHE A 201 -2.85 -9.18 3.25
CA PHE A 201 -3.57 -10.26 3.93
C PHE A 201 -2.76 -10.87 5.07
N GLY A 202 -1.43 -10.83 4.97
CA GLY A 202 -0.53 -11.29 6.01
C GLY A 202 -0.74 -10.55 7.34
N LYS A 203 -1.01 -9.26 7.30
CA LYS A 203 -1.31 -8.44 8.48
C LYS A 203 -2.75 -8.61 8.92
N THR A 204 -3.70 -8.58 7.97
CA THR A 204 -5.13 -8.72 8.24
C THR A 204 -5.47 -10.05 8.92
N PHE A 205 -4.91 -11.16 8.42
CA PHE A 205 -5.25 -12.51 8.89
C PHE A 205 -4.17 -13.18 9.75
N HIS A 206 -3.14 -12.44 10.14
CA HIS A 206 -2.02 -12.96 10.92
C HIS A 206 -1.31 -14.16 10.25
N VAL A 207 -1.09 -14.06 8.94
CA VAL A 207 -0.43 -15.07 8.09
C VAL A 207 0.72 -14.46 7.28
N THR A 208 1.57 -13.68 7.94
CA THR A 208 2.64 -12.90 7.29
C THR A 208 3.60 -13.74 6.45
N GLY A 209 3.84 -15.00 6.87
CA GLY A 209 4.70 -15.95 6.15
C GLY A 209 4.12 -16.42 4.80
N TRP A 210 2.83 -16.23 4.55
CA TRP A 210 2.21 -16.62 3.28
C TRP A 210 2.59 -15.69 2.13
N LYS A 211 3.03 -14.49 2.45
CA LYS A 211 3.48 -13.52 1.47
C LYS A 211 2.42 -13.21 0.40
N VAL A 212 1.17 -12.97 0.83
CA VAL A 212 0.09 -12.54 -0.07
C VAL A 212 -0.39 -11.15 0.35
N ALA A 213 -0.38 -10.25 -0.63
CA ALA A 213 -0.83 -8.87 -0.50
C ALA A 213 -1.50 -8.44 -1.81
N PHE A 214 -1.93 -7.20 -1.90
CA PHE A 214 -2.45 -6.64 -3.13
C PHE A 214 -2.04 -5.17 -3.30
N ILE A 215 -2.09 -4.75 -4.54
CA ILE A 215 -1.97 -3.37 -4.95
C ILE A 215 -3.19 -3.00 -5.80
N ALA A 216 -3.74 -1.81 -5.55
CA ALA A 216 -4.79 -1.22 -6.37
C ALA A 216 -4.34 0.17 -6.84
N ALA A 217 -4.57 0.48 -8.11
CA ALA A 217 -4.20 1.76 -8.71
C ALA A 217 -5.00 1.98 -9.99
N PRO A 218 -5.14 3.23 -10.48
CA PRO A 218 -5.75 3.49 -11.78
C PRO A 218 -5.09 2.70 -12.90
N THR A 219 -5.86 2.35 -13.92
CA THR A 219 -5.42 1.50 -15.04
C THR A 219 -4.08 1.94 -15.65
N THR A 220 -3.85 3.25 -15.77
CA THR A 220 -2.60 3.79 -16.32
C THR A 220 -1.38 3.43 -15.47
N LEU A 221 -1.49 3.56 -14.15
CA LEU A 221 -0.42 3.21 -13.22
C LEU A 221 -0.27 1.69 -13.10
N MET A 222 -1.38 0.97 -13.02
CA MET A 222 -1.38 -0.49 -12.93
C MET A 222 -0.74 -1.14 -14.15
N LYS A 223 -0.92 -0.57 -15.33
CA LYS A 223 -0.27 -1.05 -16.55
C LYS A 223 1.26 -0.99 -16.46
N GLU A 224 1.81 0.09 -15.93
CA GLU A 224 3.27 0.22 -15.74
C GLU A 224 3.76 -0.71 -14.62
N PHE A 225 3.03 -0.79 -13.50
CA PHE A 225 3.31 -1.74 -12.44
C PHE A 225 3.41 -3.18 -12.96
N ARG A 226 2.44 -3.63 -13.75
CA ARG A 226 2.38 -5.01 -14.27
C ARG A 226 3.53 -5.35 -15.21
N LYS A 227 4.11 -4.38 -15.93
CA LYS A 227 5.31 -4.60 -16.74
C LYS A 227 6.51 -5.04 -15.89
N VAL A 228 6.69 -4.43 -14.72
CA VAL A 228 7.76 -4.80 -13.79
C VAL A 228 7.40 -6.08 -13.04
N HIS A 229 6.16 -6.18 -12.55
CA HIS A 229 5.66 -7.33 -11.78
C HIS A 229 5.83 -8.65 -12.53
N GLN A 230 5.54 -8.67 -13.83
CA GLN A 230 5.66 -9.86 -14.67
C GLN A 230 7.07 -10.47 -14.66
N PHE A 231 8.11 -9.65 -14.60
CA PHE A 231 9.50 -10.12 -14.66
C PHE A 231 10.18 -10.18 -13.28
N ASN A 232 9.58 -9.57 -12.27
CA ASN A 232 10.06 -9.62 -10.89
C ASN A 232 9.54 -10.86 -10.14
N VAL A 233 8.23 -11.13 -10.23
CA VAL A 233 7.57 -12.23 -9.51
C VAL A 233 6.78 -13.14 -10.45
N PHE A 234 6.26 -12.61 -11.53
CA PHE A 234 5.33 -13.21 -12.46
C PHE A 234 3.96 -13.45 -11.82
N THR A 235 3.87 -14.34 -10.82
CA THR A 235 2.60 -14.70 -10.18
C THR A 235 2.80 -15.09 -8.72
N VAL A 236 1.72 -15.22 -7.97
CA VAL A 236 1.70 -15.49 -6.54
C VAL A 236 1.05 -16.84 -6.27
N ASN A 237 1.38 -17.45 -5.15
CA ASN A 237 0.93 -18.77 -4.70
C ASN A 237 -0.59 -18.98 -4.89
N SER A 238 -0.98 -19.92 -5.76
CA SER A 238 -2.38 -20.17 -6.14
C SER A 238 -3.26 -20.64 -4.98
N PRO A 239 -2.89 -21.70 -4.22
CA PRO A 239 -3.74 -22.18 -3.13
C PRO A 239 -4.04 -21.10 -2.09
N MET A 240 -3.06 -20.24 -1.79
CA MET A 240 -3.26 -19.14 -0.84
C MET A 240 -4.26 -18.12 -1.37
N GLN A 241 -4.22 -17.81 -2.66
CA GLN A 241 -5.17 -16.88 -3.27
C GLN A 241 -6.60 -17.42 -3.19
N TYR A 242 -6.81 -18.69 -3.54
CA TYR A 242 -8.14 -19.33 -3.46
C TYR A 242 -8.65 -19.41 -2.02
N GLY A 243 -7.78 -19.76 -1.07
CA GLY A 243 -8.16 -19.80 0.34
C GLY A 243 -8.50 -18.41 0.93
N ILE A 244 -7.85 -17.35 0.46
CA ILE A 244 -8.14 -15.98 0.91
C ILE A 244 -9.41 -15.44 0.24
N ALA A 245 -9.73 -15.87 -0.97
CA ALA A 245 -10.90 -15.43 -1.72
C ALA A 245 -12.21 -16.06 -1.22
N SER A 246 -12.16 -17.23 -0.55
CA SER A 246 -13.31 -17.94 0.00
C SER A 246 -13.81 -17.36 1.31
#